data_95d43b820bf4eeb24a4b235dafcc79be
#
_entry.id   95d43b820bf4eeb24a4b235dafcc79be
#
_cell.length_a   1.000
_cell.length_b   1.000
_cell.length_c   1.000
_cell.angle_alpha   90.00
_cell.angle_beta   90.00
_cell.angle_gamma   90.00
#
_symmetry.space_group_name_H-M   'P 1'
#
loop_
_entity.id
_entity.type
_entity.pdbx_description
1 polymer ?
#
loop_
_entity_poly.entity_id
_entity_poly.type
_entity_poly.pdbx_seq_one_letter_code
_entity_poly.pdbx_strand_id
1 'polypeptide(L)'
;MIAGSMVALVTPMDAQGGLDWDSLSKLVDFHLQEGTNAIVAVGTTGESATLEVSEHIEVIRRVVDQVAGRIPVIAGTGGNSTRESVELTRAAKDVGADACLLVTPYYNKPTQEGLYLHFRHIAESVAIPQILYNVPGRTVCDMLPETVERLSTIANIIGIKEATGDLQRGQEVLDRVSKDFLVYSGDDATAVELMLIGGKGNISVTANVAPRAMSELCAAAMAGDAVTARAINDRLMPLHKALFIESNPIPVKFALHEMGMMPDGIRLPLTWLSPRCHEPLRQALRQSGVLV
;
A
#
# COMPACT_ATOMS: atom_id res chain seq x y z
N MET A 1 7.63 -2.24 -15.84
CA MET A 1 6.48 -2.89 -15.17
C MET A 1 6.65 -2.66 -13.67
N ILE A 2 5.64 -2.17 -12.97
CA ILE A 2 5.65 -2.04 -11.51
C ILE A 2 5.33 -3.43 -10.93
N ALA A 3 6.25 -4.06 -10.20
CA ALA A 3 6.08 -5.41 -9.67
C ALA A 3 7.00 -5.66 -8.48
N GLY A 4 6.72 -6.69 -7.68
CA GLY A 4 7.54 -7.08 -6.53
C GLY A 4 7.05 -6.52 -5.20
N SER A 5 7.97 -6.24 -4.28
CA SER A 5 7.67 -5.68 -2.97
C SER A 5 7.51 -4.16 -3.05
N MET A 6 6.33 -3.67 -2.77
CA MET A 6 6.00 -2.25 -2.74
C MET A 6 5.60 -1.86 -1.32
N VAL A 7 6.22 -0.83 -0.75
CA VAL A 7 5.88 -0.38 0.59
C VAL A 7 4.68 0.58 0.55
N ALA A 8 3.65 0.31 1.36
CA ALA A 8 2.66 1.32 1.73
C ALA A 8 3.30 2.20 2.83
N LEU A 9 4.04 3.23 2.41
CA LEU A 9 4.91 4.00 3.28
C LEU A 9 4.11 4.75 4.35
N VAL A 10 4.58 4.73 5.60
CA VAL A 10 4.06 5.61 6.65
C VAL A 10 4.43 7.07 6.36
N THR A 11 3.65 8.01 6.87
CA THR A 11 4.01 9.43 6.92
C THR A 11 4.48 9.77 8.34
N PRO A 12 5.78 9.96 8.57
CA PRO A 12 6.30 10.31 9.89
C PRO A 12 5.78 11.67 10.36
N MET A 13 5.49 11.74 11.65
CA MET A 13 4.97 12.95 12.30
C MET A 13 5.63 13.11 13.67
N ASP A 14 5.72 14.35 14.14
CA ASP A 14 6.07 14.67 15.51
C ASP A 14 4.90 14.44 16.48
N ALA A 15 5.15 14.56 17.78
CA ALA A 15 4.13 14.34 18.82
C ALA A 15 2.94 15.33 18.76
N GLN A 16 3.04 16.41 18.00
CA GLN A 16 1.98 17.40 17.74
C GLN A 16 1.24 17.12 16.43
N GLY A 17 1.63 16.07 15.68
CA GLY A 17 1.08 15.71 14.39
C GLY A 17 1.64 16.54 13.22
N GLY A 18 2.71 17.31 13.42
CA GLY A 18 3.47 17.97 12.37
C GLY A 18 4.26 16.96 11.54
N LEU A 19 4.40 17.19 10.22
CA LEU A 19 5.13 16.29 9.34
C LEU A 19 6.64 16.31 9.65
N ASP A 20 7.23 15.14 9.90
CA ASP A 20 8.67 14.96 10.14
C ASP A 20 9.38 14.61 8.83
N TRP A 21 9.91 15.63 8.18
CA TRP A 21 10.58 15.51 6.90
C TRP A 21 11.91 14.77 6.95
N ASP A 22 12.63 14.87 8.07
CA ASP A 22 13.92 14.20 8.25
C ASP A 22 13.72 12.68 8.38
N SER A 23 12.72 12.26 9.16
CA SER A 23 12.35 10.85 9.25
C SER A 23 11.77 10.33 7.94
N LEU A 24 10.98 11.11 7.20
CA LEU A 24 10.51 10.71 5.86
C LEU A 24 11.70 10.44 4.93
N SER A 25 12.69 11.34 4.93
CA SER A 25 13.89 11.17 4.12
C SER A 25 14.67 9.91 4.50
N LYS A 26 14.86 9.64 5.80
CA LYS A 26 15.52 8.40 6.29
C LYS A 26 14.77 7.15 5.84
N LEU A 27 13.43 7.15 5.88
CA LEU A 27 12.62 6.00 5.46
C LEU A 27 12.73 5.76 3.95
N VAL A 28 12.71 6.81 3.13
CA VAL A 28 12.89 6.66 1.67
C VAL A 28 14.27 6.05 1.37
N ASP A 29 15.34 6.56 2.00
CA ASP A 29 16.69 6.01 1.81
C ASP A 29 16.80 4.56 2.31
N PHE A 30 16.18 4.23 3.43
CA PHE A 30 16.10 2.86 3.95
C PHE A 30 15.46 1.91 2.92
N HIS A 31 14.34 2.29 2.32
CA HIS A 31 13.68 1.48 1.31
C HIS A 31 14.52 1.30 0.04
N LEU A 32 15.21 2.35 -0.40
CA LEU A 32 16.10 2.28 -1.56
C LEU A 32 17.30 1.36 -1.31
N GLN A 33 17.87 1.37 -0.10
CA GLN A 33 19.01 0.51 0.28
C GLN A 33 18.60 -0.95 0.48
N GLU A 34 17.39 -1.20 0.95
CA GLU A 34 16.89 -2.53 1.27
C GLU A 34 16.18 -3.24 0.10
N GLY A 35 16.17 -2.64 -1.09
CA GLY A 35 15.70 -3.28 -2.31
C GLY A 35 14.19 -3.28 -2.52
N THR A 36 13.46 -2.34 -1.91
CA THR A 36 12.04 -2.10 -2.22
C THR A 36 11.85 -1.78 -3.69
N ASN A 37 10.86 -2.37 -4.33
CA ASN A 37 10.64 -2.23 -5.78
C ASN A 37 9.79 -1.02 -6.17
N ALA A 38 8.94 -0.51 -5.27
CA ALA A 38 8.21 0.75 -5.45
C ALA A 38 7.76 1.31 -4.09
N ILE A 39 7.55 2.63 -4.02
CA ILE A 39 7.01 3.30 -2.84
C ILE A 39 5.60 3.78 -3.13
N VAL A 40 4.64 3.38 -2.28
CA VAL A 40 3.29 3.95 -2.27
C VAL A 40 3.24 5.05 -1.21
N ALA A 41 3.25 6.30 -1.64
CA ALA A 41 3.15 7.47 -0.78
C ALA A 41 1.67 7.81 -0.51
N VAL A 42 1.39 8.27 0.69
CA VAL A 42 0.06 8.77 1.13
C VAL A 42 -1.12 7.85 0.82
N GLY A 43 -0.91 6.53 0.91
CA GLY A 43 -2.00 5.55 0.99
C GLY A 43 -2.63 5.53 2.39
N THR A 44 -3.41 4.48 2.70
CA THR A 44 -4.01 4.29 4.03
C THR A 44 -2.98 4.30 5.16
N THR A 45 -1.86 3.60 4.96
CA THR A 45 -0.74 3.55 5.91
C THR A 45 -0.04 4.89 6.07
N GLY A 46 -0.06 5.72 5.04
CA GLY A 46 0.46 7.09 5.05
C GLY A 46 -0.51 8.13 5.62
N GLU A 47 -1.60 7.70 6.26
CA GLU A 47 -2.59 8.59 6.92
C GLU A 47 -3.23 9.62 5.97
N SER A 48 -3.47 9.24 4.71
CA SER A 48 -4.06 10.13 3.69
C SER A 48 -5.34 10.84 4.13
N ALA A 49 -6.15 10.20 4.99
CA ALA A 49 -7.42 10.74 5.47
C ALA A 49 -7.29 11.94 6.43
N THR A 50 -6.12 12.17 7.02
CA THR A 50 -5.87 13.24 8.00
C THR A 50 -4.81 14.24 7.56
N LEU A 51 -4.31 14.10 6.34
CA LEU A 51 -3.44 15.10 5.71
C LEU A 51 -4.28 16.16 5.01
N GLU A 52 -3.93 17.43 5.21
CA GLU A 52 -4.43 18.50 4.35
C GLU A 52 -3.98 18.28 2.91
N VAL A 53 -4.76 18.73 1.92
CA VAL A 53 -4.43 18.51 0.49
C VAL A 53 -3.03 19.00 0.14
N SER A 54 -2.61 20.14 0.69
CA SER A 54 -1.27 20.69 0.47
C SER A 54 -0.17 19.80 1.06
N GLU A 55 -0.37 19.25 2.26
CA GLU A 55 0.56 18.30 2.88
C GLU A 55 0.63 16.99 2.09
N HIS A 56 -0.53 16.48 1.66
CA HIS A 56 -0.66 15.27 0.86
C HIS A 56 0.22 15.35 -0.41
N ILE A 57 0.09 16.44 -1.16
CA ILE A 57 0.87 16.66 -2.38
C ILE A 57 2.35 16.91 -2.07
N GLU A 58 2.66 17.64 -0.99
CA GLU A 58 4.05 17.88 -0.58
C GLU A 58 4.79 16.59 -0.20
N VAL A 59 4.13 15.65 0.50
CA VAL A 59 4.70 14.32 0.78
C VAL A 59 5.01 13.57 -0.51
N ILE A 60 4.07 13.52 -1.47
CA ILE A 60 4.30 12.86 -2.76
C ILE A 60 5.50 13.50 -3.47
N ARG A 61 5.53 14.83 -3.57
CA ARG A 61 6.60 15.58 -4.24
C ARG A 61 7.97 15.24 -3.64
N ARG A 62 8.10 15.28 -2.32
CA ARG A 62 9.37 14.98 -1.64
C ARG A 62 9.82 13.54 -1.85
N VAL A 63 8.89 12.58 -1.82
CA VAL A 63 9.22 11.18 -2.12
C VAL A 63 9.70 11.04 -3.58
N VAL A 64 8.99 11.65 -4.54
CA VAL A 64 9.39 11.66 -5.97
C VAL A 64 10.78 12.28 -6.15
N ASP A 65 10.99 13.48 -5.60
CA ASP A 65 12.27 14.20 -5.70
C ASP A 65 13.42 13.38 -5.13
N GLN A 66 13.23 12.75 -3.97
CA GLN A 66 14.28 11.96 -3.31
C GLN A 66 14.51 10.64 -4.01
N VAL A 67 13.47 9.96 -4.45
CA VAL A 67 13.61 8.71 -5.22
C VAL A 67 14.30 8.96 -6.54
N ALA A 68 14.07 10.09 -7.18
CA ALA A 68 14.78 10.55 -8.39
C ALA A 68 14.81 9.49 -9.51
N GLY A 69 13.68 8.79 -9.74
CA GLY A 69 13.52 7.79 -10.79
C GLY A 69 14.22 6.45 -10.55
N ARG A 70 14.83 6.22 -9.37
CA ARG A 70 15.49 4.94 -9.03
C ARG A 70 14.52 3.77 -8.93
N ILE A 71 13.33 4.01 -8.41
CA ILE A 71 12.21 3.07 -8.35
C ILE A 71 10.90 3.85 -8.59
N PRO A 72 9.79 3.20 -8.99
CA PRO A 72 8.51 3.88 -9.15
C PRO A 72 7.95 4.45 -7.84
N VAL A 73 7.31 5.63 -7.93
CA VAL A 73 6.52 6.22 -6.85
C VAL A 73 5.05 6.21 -7.24
N ILE A 74 4.23 5.57 -6.40
CA ILE A 74 2.79 5.43 -6.56
C ILE A 74 2.11 6.36 -5.56
N ALA A 75 1.28 7.28 -6.01
CA ALA A 75 0.56 8.20 -5.14
C ALA A 75 -0.83 7.67 -4.76
N GLY A 76 -1.16 7.65 -3.47
CA GLY A 76 -2.52 7.38 -3.02
C GLY A 76 -3.43 8.58 -3.30
N THR A 77 -4.37 8.47 -4.23
CA THR A 77 -5.23 9.59 -4.66
C THR A 77 -6.72 9.26 -4.69
N GLY A 78 -7.08 8.04 -4.26
CA GLY A 78 -8.47 7.61 -4.17
C GLY A 78 -9.23 8.30 -3.03
N GLY A 79 -10.51 8.52 -3.23
CA GLY A 79 -11.43 9.09 -2.26
C GLY A 79 -12.88 8.72 -2.58
N ASN A 80 -13.80 9.16 -1.74
CA ASN A 80 -15.24 8.93 -1.93
C ASN A 80 -15.96 10.02 -2.75
N SER A 81 -15.21 11.05 -3.16
CA SER A 81 -15.62 12.10 -4.10
C SER A 81 -14.87 11.93 -5.41
N THR A 82 -15.59 11.68 -6.50
CA THR A 82 -14.97 11.52 -7.83
C THR A 82 -14.19 12.76 -8.24
N ARG A 83 -14.71 13.96 -7.96
CA ARG A 83 -14.04 15.22 -8.27
C ARG A 83 -12.72 15.37 -7.51
N GLU A 84 -12.72 15.14 -6.22
CA GLU A 84 -11.49 15.21 -5.41
C GLU A 84 -10.45 14.19 -5.86
N SER A 85 -10.88 12.97 -6.20
CA SER A 85 -9.98 11.94 -6.74
C SER A 85 -9.35 12.37 -8.06
N VAL A 86 -10.09 13.06 -8.95
CA VAL A 86 -9.53 13.64 -10.18
C VAL A 86 -8.53 14.75 -9.87
N GLU A 87 -8.85 15.65 -8.94
CA GLU A 87 -7.98 16.77 -8.54
C GLU A 87 -6.67 16.25 -7.92
N LEU A 88 -6.75 15.30 -6.97
CA LEU A 88 -5.57 14.67 -6.35
C LEU A 88 -4.73 13.88 -7.36
N THR A 89 -5.38 13.12 -8.25
CA THR A 89 -4.68 12.35 -9.29
C THR A 89 -3.93 13.26 -10.27
N ARG A 90 -4.51 14.40 -10.62
CA ARG A 90 -3.86 15.41 -11.46
C ARG A 90 -2.68 16.03 -10.75
N ALA A 91 -2.86 16.44 -9.50
CA ALA A 91 -1.78 17.03 -8.70
C ALA A 91 -0.62 16.04 -8.48
N ALA A 92 -0.91 14.75 -8.24
CA ALA A 92 0.10 13.72 -8.13
C ALA A 92 0.90 13.53 -9.45
N LYS A 93 0.21 13.54 -10.60
CA LYS A 93 0.86 13.54 -11.91
C LYS A 93 1.77 14.75 -12.10
N ASP A 94 1.29 15.95 -11.74
CA ASP A 94 2.01 17.19 -11.93
C ASP A 94 3.29 17.28 -11.08
N VAL A 95 3.34 16.59 -9.93
CA VAL A 95 4.56 16.48 -9.11
C VAL A 95 5.42 15.26 -9.46
N GLY A 96 5.09 14.52 -10.53
CA GLY A 96 5.95 13.48 -11.09
C GLY A 96 5.75 12.06 -10.56
N ALA A 97 4.62 11.74 -9.95
CA ALA A 97 4.31 10.35 -9.61
C ALA A 97 4.22 9.46 -10.86
N ASP A 98 4.69 8.21 -10.77
CA ASP A 98 4.69 7.25 -11.88
C ASP A 98 3.32 6.58 -12.06
N ALA A 99 2.55 6.44 -10.99
CA ALA A 99 1.21 5.86 -10.98
C ALA A 99 0.39 6.39 -9.79
N CYS A 100 -0.93 6.13 -9.80
CA CYS A 100 -1.81 6.42 -8.68
C CYS A 100 -2.49 5.15 -8.16
N LEU A 101 -2.67 5.07 -6.83
CA LEU A 101 -3.44 4.04 -6.14
C LEU A 101 -4.77 4.62 -5.69
N LEU A 102 -5.87 4.06 -6.20
CA LEU A 102 -7.22 4.58 -6.04
C LEU A 102 -8.08 3.62 -5.21
N VAL A 103 -8.27 3.91 -3.93
CA VAL A 103 -9.15 3.13 -3.05
C VAL A 103 -10.61 3.28 -3.48
N THR A 104 -11.40 2.21 -3.34
CA THR A 104 -12.85 2.26 -3.55
C THR A 104 -13.49 3.32 -2.64
N PRO A 105 -14.52 4.06 -3.14
CA PRO A 105 -15.24 5.02 -2.32
C PRO A 105 -15.74 4.39 -1.02
N TYR A 106 -15.38 4.98 0.10
CA TYR A 106 -15.78 4.57 1.45
C TYR A 106 -16.99 5.38 1.92
N TYR A 107 -17.78 4.83 2.83
CA TYR A 107 -18.92 5.47 3.49
C TYR A 107 -20.18 5.62 2.62
N ASN A 108 -20.10 6.19 1.40
CA ASN A 108 -21.26 6.47 0.53
C ASN A 108 -21.75 5.26 -0.27
N LYS A 109 -21.07 4.10 -0.21
CA LYS A 109 -21.49 2.79 -0.74
C LYS A 109 -22.04 2.83 -2.18
N PRO A 110 -21.25 3.19 -3.17
CA PRO A 110 -21.71 3.17 -4.56
C PRO A 110 -22.08 1.75 -5.02
N THR A 111 -22.97 1.67 -6.01
CA THR A 111 -23.25 0.44 -6.73
C THR A 111 -22.06 0.02 -7.60
N GLN A 112 -22.06 -1.20 -8.14
CA GLN A 112 -21.02 -1.64 -9.08
C GLN A 112 -20.92 -0.74 -10.31
N GLU A 113 -22.07 -0.28 -10.83
CA GLU A 113 -22.09 0.70 -11.92
C GLU A 113 -21.53 2.06 -11.49
N GLY A 114 -21.82 2.49 -10.27
CA GLY A 114 -21.23 3.70 -9.67
C GLY A 114 -19.72 3.60 -9.55
N LEU A 115 -19.17 2.44 -9.12
CA LEU A 115 -17.73 2.16 -9.09
C LEU A 115 -17.11 2.22 -10.48
N TYR A 116 -17.74 1.57 -11.46
CA TYR A 116 -17.27 1.61 -12.86
C TYR A 116 -17.19 3.03 -13.39
N LEU A 117 -18.26 3.81 -13.24
CA LEU A 117 -18.30 5.20 -13.72
C LEU A 117 -17.30 6.10 -12.98
N HIS A 118 -17.13 5.91 -11.68
CA HIS A 118 -16.16 6.64 -10.85
C HIS A 118 -14.73 6.46 -11.36
N PHE A 119 -14.24 5.22 -11.44
CA PHE A 119 -12.87 4.94 -11.86
C PHE A 119 -12.63 5.25 -13.34
N ARG A 120 -13.62 4.96 -14.20
CA ARG A 120 -13.56 5.33 -15.60
C ARG A 120 -13.40 6.85 -15.77
N HIS A 121 -14.21 7.65 -15.05
CA HIS A 121 -14.12 9.11 -15.13
C HIS A 121 -12.76 9.64 -14.69
N ILE A 122 -12.18 9.09 -13.63
CA ILE A 122 -10.83 9.48 -13.18
C ILE A 122 -9.80 9.12 -14.24
N ALA A 123 -9.87 7.91 -14.81
CA ALA A 123 -8.95 7.43 -15.83
C ALA A 123 -9.02 8.28 -17.11
N GLU A 124 -10.21 8.61 -17.59
CA GLU A 124 -10.41 9.47 -18.75
C GLU A 124 -9.99 10.94 -18.50
N SER A 125 -10.05 11.41 -17.24
CA SER A 125 -9.71 12.78 -16.87
C SER A 125 -8.22 13.04 -16.69
N VAL A 126 -7.43 12.01 -16.34
CA VAL A 126 -6.00 12.16 -16.04
C VAL A 126 -5.20 11.01 -16.65
N ALA A 127 -4.35 11.34 -17.62
CA ALA A 127 -3.49 10.38 -18.32
C ALA A 127 -2.27 10.04 -17.47
N ILE A 128 -2.45 9.15 -16.49
CA ILE A 128 -1.42 8.54 -15.62
C ILE A 128 -1.83 7.08 -15.38
N PRO A 129 -0.90 6.12 -15.23
CA PRO A 129 -1.22 4.76 -14.80
C PRO A 129 -1.97 4.74 -13.47
N GLN A 130 -3.06 3.99 -13.38
CA GLN A 130 -3.91 3.91 -12.20
C GLN A 130 -4.05 2.45 -11.74
N ILE A 131 -3.94 2.24 -10.45
CA ILE A 131 -4.10 0.95 -9.78
C ILE A 131 -5.36 1.06 -8.91
N LEU A 132 -6.34 0.23 -9.17
CA LEU A 132 -7.52 0.11 -8.32
C LEU A 132 -7.14 -0.44 -6.94
N TYR A 133 -7.90 -0.10 -5.90
CA TYR A 133 -7.65 -0.65 -4.58
C TYR A 133 -8.96 -1.08 -3.91
N ASN A 134 -9.14 -2.39 -3.76
CA ASN A 134 -10.29 -3.01 -3.11
C ASN A 134 -9.94 -3.46 -1.70
N VAL A 135 -10.60 -2.89 -0.69
CA VAL A 135 -10.40 -3.19 0.75
C VAL A 135 -11.72 -3.11 1.50
N PRO A 136 -12.66 -4.02 1.25
CA PRO A 136 -14.04 -3.91 1.76
C PRO A 136 -14.14 -3.90 3.29
N GLY A 137 -13.17 -4.48 4.00
CA GLY A 137 -13.09 -4.42 5.46
C GLY A 137 -12.90 -3.00 6.03
N ARG A 138 -12.39 -2.06 5.23
CA ARG A 138 -12.24 -0.64 5.61
C ARG A 138 -13.30 0.26 5.00
N THR A 139 -13.65 0.00 3.74
CA THR A 139 -14.51 0.91 2.97
C THR A 139 -15.98 0.58 3.06
N VAL A 140 -16.33 -0.64 3.49
CA VAL A 140 -17.70 -1.19 3.40
C VAL A 140 -18.25 -1.13 1.96
N CYS A 141 -17.34 -1.16 0.99
CA CYS A 141 -17.60 -1.13 -0.44
C CYS A 141 -16.71 -2.17 -1.10
N ASP A 142 -17.30 -3.19 -1.72
CA ASP A 142 -16.60 -4.28 -2.38
C ASP A 142 -16.73 -4.15 -3.90
N MET A 143 -15.60 -4.04 -4.59
CA MET A 143 -15.54 -4.06 -6.06
C MET A 143 -15.47 -5.51 -6.53
N LEU A 144 -16.54 -5.99 -7.15
CA LEU A 144 -16.65 -7.38 -7.60
C LEU A 144 -15.76 -7.66 -8.82
N PRO A 145 -15.33 -8.91 -9.04
CA PRO A 145 -14.46 -9.30 -10.17
C PRO A 145 -14.98 -8.87 -11.54
N GLU A 146 -16.32 -8.88 -11.75
CA GLU A 146 -16.94 -8.41 -13.00
C GLU A 146 -16.73 -6.90 -13.23
N THR A 147 -16.70 -6.12 -12.16
CA THR A 147 -16.43 -4.68 -12.24
C THR A 147 -14.95 -4.44 -12.53
N VAL A 148 -14.05 -5.22 -11.93
CA VAL A 148 -12.61 -5.18 -12.22
C VAL A 148 -12.35 -5.54 -13.68
N GLU A 149 -12.98 -6.61 -14.20
CA GLU A 149 -12.90 -7.03 -15.61
C GLU A 149 -13.28 -5.89 -16.55
N ARG A 150 -14.40 -5.22 -16.32
CA ARG A 150 -14.84 -4.06 -17.11
C ARG A 150 -13.83 -2.91 -17.05
N LEU A 151 -13.30 -2.61 -15.89
CA LEU A 151 -12.32 -1.52 -15.67
C LEU A 151 -10.96 -1.86 -16.29
N SER A 152 -10.56 -3.12 -16.34
CA SER A 152 -9.29 -3.57 -16.92
C SER A 152 -9.18 -3.32 -18.43
N THR A 153 -10.30 -3.03 -19.11
CA THR A 153 -10.29 -2.66 -20.52
C THR A 153 -9.91 -1.19 -20.77
N ILE A 154 -9.80 -0.37 -19.72
CA ILE A 154 -9.43 1.05 -19.83
C ILE A 154 -7.91 1.16 -19.79
N ALA A 155 -7.32 1.71 -20.83
CA ALA A 155 -5.88 1.62 -21.13
C ALA A 155 -4.94 2.06 -20.00
N ASN A 156 -5.31 3.06 -19.20
CA ASN A 156 -4.48 3.55 -18.10
C ASN A 156 -4.89 3.01 -16.73
N ILE A 157 -5.88 2.12 -16.64
CA ILE A 157 -6.13 1.30 -15.45
C ILE A 157 -5.30 0.02 -15.60
N ILE A 158 -4.13 -0.01 -14.96
CA ILE A 158 -3.09 -1.02 -15.20
C ILE A 158 -3.14 -2.21 -14.24
N GLY A 159 -3.92 -2.14 -13.17
CA GLY A 159 -3.95 -3.21 -12.18
C GLY A 159 -4.88 -2.93 -11.01
N ILE A 160 -4.87 -3.87 -10.08
CA ILE A 160 -5.61 -3.81 -8.82
C ILE A 160 -4.75 -4.26 -7.64
N LYS A 161 -4.85 -3.55 -6.52
CA LYS A 161 -4.49 -4.02 -5.18
C LYS A 161 -5.72 -4.70 -4.57
N GLU A 162 -5.71 -6.03 -4.50
CA GLU A 162 -6.76 -6.82 -3.88
C GLU A 162 -6.39 -7.08 -2.40
N ALA A 163 -7.17 -6.57 -1.49
CA ALA A 163 -6.91 -6.62 -0.06
C ALA A 163 -8.06 -7.24 0.76
N THR A 164 -8.82 -8.15 0.14
CA THR A 164 -9.77 -8.99 0.88
C THR A 164 -9.07 -10.05 1.72
N GLY A 165 -7.85 -10.46 1.33
CA GLY A 165 -7.16 -11.62 1.89
C GLY A 165 -7.74 -12.96 1.41
N ASP A 166 -8.71 -12.94 0.52
CA ASP A 166 -9.38 -14.12 -0.03
C ASP A 166 -8.69 -14.54 -1.34
N LEU A 167 -8.01 -15.69 -1.31
CA LEU A 167 -7.30 -16.24 -2.46
C LEU A 167 -8.26 -16.66 -3.60
N GLN A 168 -9.47 -17.10 -3.28
CA GLN A 168 -10.46 -17.42 -4.30
C GLN A 168 -10.85 -16.15 -5.07
N ARG A 169 -11.08 -15.03 -4.36
CA ARG A 169 -11.33 -13.73 -4.98
C ARG A 169 -10.15 -13.29 -5.87
N GLY A 170 -8.92 -13.49 -5.38
CA GLY A 170 -7.72 -13.21 -6.18
C GLY A 170 -7.67 -14.04 -7.47
N GLN A 171 -7.98 -15.33 -7.40
CA GLN A 171 -8.05 -16.23 -8.57
C GLN A 171 -9.16 -15.79 -9.54
N GLU A 172 -10.35 -15.48 -9.04
CA GLU A 172 -11.47 -15.00 -9.86
C GLU A 172 -11.13 -13.73 -10.65
N VAL A 173 -10.37 -12.81 -10.05
CA VAL A 173 -9.87 -11.62 -10.75
C VAL A 173 -8.86 -12.01 -11.81
N LEU A 174 -7.86 -12.84 -11.47
CA LEU A 174 -6.82 -13.30 -12.42
C LEU A 174 -7.41 -14.01 -13.63
N ASP A 175 -8.48 -14.80 -13.45
CA ASP A 175 -9.14 -15.55 -14.52
C ASP A 175 -9.91 -14.66 -15.51
N ARG A 176 -10.32 -13.46 -15.08
CA ARG A 176 -11.15 -12.52 -15.87
C ARG A 176 -10.35 -11.44 -16.59
N VAL A 177 -9.16 -11.11 -16.09
CA VAL A 177 -8.36 -10.02 -16.66
C VAL A 177 -7.31 -10.49 -17.63
N SER A 178 -6.81 -9.60 -18.48
CA SER A 178 -5.69 -9.94 -19.37
C SER A 178 -4.41 -10.21 -18.58
N LYS A 179 -3.46 -10.94 -19.17
CA LYS A 179 -2.14 -11.20 -18.53
C LYS A 179 -1.29 -9.94 -18.31
N ASP A 180 -1.62 -8.85 -18.97
CA ASP A 180 -0.94 -7.56 -18.82
C ASP A 180 -1.52 -6.72 -17.68
N PHE A 181 -2.71 -7.08 -17.17
CA PHE A 181 -3.31 -6.43 -16.01
C PHE A 181 -2.68 -6.95 -14.72
N LEU A 182 -2.24 -6.04 -13.85
CA LEU A 182 -1.41 -6.35 -12.70
C LEU A 182 -2.26 -6.57 -11.45
N VAL A 183 -2.27 -7.79 -10.92
CA VAL A 183 -2.97 -8.10 -9.66
C VAL A 183 -1.94 -8.13 -8.53
N TYR A 184 -2.08 -7.25 -7.55
CA TYR A 184 -1.23 -7.16 -6.37
C TYR A 184 -1.98 -7.58 -5.13
N SER A 185 -1.28 -8.24 -4.20
CA SER A 185 -1.82 -8.42 -2.85
C SER A 185 -1.82 -7.11 -2.09
N GLY A 186 -2.86 -6.89 -1.28
CA GLY A 186 -2.92 -5.86 -0.25
C GLY A 186 -2.92 -6.43 1.16
N ASP A 187 -2.74 -7.75 1.29
CA ASP A 187 -2.69 -8.50 2.55
C ASP A 187 -1.39 -9.29 2.65
N ASP A 188 -0.55 -8.93 3.63
CA ASP A 188 0.79 -9.49 3.78
C ASP A 188 0.77 -11.01 4.04
N ALA A 189 -0.21 -11.50 4.81
CA ALA A 189 -0.27 -12.90 5.22
C ALA A 189 -0.57 -13.86 4.06
N THR A 190 -1.35 -13.42 3.06
CA THR A 190 -1.78 -14.21 1.91
C THR A 190 -1.03 -13.89 0.63
N ALA A 191 -0.12 -12.91 0.66
CA ALA A 191 0.57 -12.37 -0.51
C ALA A 191 1.35 -13.44 -1.30
N VAL A 192 2.05 -14.35 -0.61
CA VAL A 192 2.82 -15.42 -1.25
C VAL A 192 1.94 -16.28 -2.13
N GLU A 193 0.81 -16.76 -1.60
CA GLU A 193 -0.08 -17.64 -2.34
C GLU A 193 -0.71 -16.92 -3.54
N LEU A 194 -1.08 -15.65 -3.40
CA LEU A 194 -1.59 -14.86 -4.53
C LEU A 194 -0.52 -14.70 -5.62
N MET A 195 0.75 -14.45 -5.26
CA MET A 195 1.82 -14.34 -6.25
C MET A 195 2.11 -15.67 -6.94
N LEU A 196 2.06 -16.80 -6.23
CA LEU A 196 2.27 -18.13 -6.79
C LEU A 196 1.20 -18.52 -7.82
N ILE A 197 -0.03 -18.02 -7.70
CA ILE A 197 -1.10 -18.23 -8.67
C ILE A 197 -1.13 -17.20 -9.81
N GLY A 198 -0.21 -16.20 -9.83
CA GLY A 198 -0.07 -15.26 -10.93
C GLY A 198 -0.03 -13.79 -10.55
N GLY A 199 -0.19 -13.43 -9.29
CA GLY A 199 -0.05 -12.07 -8.76
C GLY A 199 1.34 -11.49 -9.05
N LYS A 200 1.44 -10.15 -9.14
CA LYS A 200 2.63 -9.43 -9.58
C LYS A 200 3.36 -8.70 -8.46
N GLY A 201 3.01 -8.97 -7.21
CA GLY A 201 3.67 -8.37 -6.06
C GLY A 201 2.73 -8.11 -4.90
N ASN A 202 3.25 -7.39 -3.91
CA ASN A 202 2.53 -7.04 -2.70
C ASN A 202 2.72 -5.56 -2.35
N ILE A 203 1.63 -4.84 -2.12
CA ILE A 203 1.64 -3.49 -1.55
C ILE A 203 1.48 -3.63 -0.03
N SER A 204 2.59 -3.66 0.67
CA SER A 204 2.80 -4.22 2.00
C SER A 204 2.82 -3.18 3.12
N VAL A 205 2.29 -3.54 4.28
CA VAL A 205 2.53 -2.85 5.56
C VAL A 205 3.82 -3.34 6.19
N THR A 206 4.06 -4.65 6.19
CA THR A 206 5.26 -5.29 6.77
C THR A 206 6.55 -4.77 6.12
N ALA A 207 6.52 -4.41 4.84
CA ALA A 207 7.67 -3.84 4.15
C ALA A 207 8.21 -2.55 4.81
N ASN A 208 7.41 -1.80 5.58
CA ASN A 208 7.92 -0.63 6.32
C ASN A 208 9.03 -0.99 7.32
N VAL A 209 8.97 -2.17 7.93
CA VAL A 209 9.88 -2.61 9.00
C VAL A 209 10.80 -3.76 8.60
N ALA A 210 10.47 -4.49 7.52
CA ALA A 210 11.25 -5.62 7.02
C ALA A 210 11.38 -5.59 5.48
N PRO A 211 11.85 -4.47 4.88
CA PRO A 211 11.83 -4.29 3.42
C PRO A 211 12.63 -5.33 2.65
N ARG A 212 13.84 -5.69 3.11
CA ARG A 212 14.68 -6.70 2.46
C ARG A 212 14.01 -8.06 2.43
N ALA A 213 13.49 -8.53 3.56
CA ALA A 213 12.81 -9.82 3.65
C ALA A 213 11.55 -9.86 2.76
N MET A 214 10.80 -8.76 2.68
CA MET A 214 9.64 -8.65 1.78
C MET A 214 10.05 -8.61 0.30
N SER A 215 11.17 -7.98 -0.02
CA SER A 215 11.71 -7.97 -1.39
C SER A 215 12.14 -9.38 -1.82
N GLU A 216 12.88 -10.09 -0.97
CA GLU A 216 13.31 -11.48 -1.20
C GLU A 216 12.11 -12.43 -1.33
N LEU A 217 11.10 -12.28 -0.45
CA LEU A 217 9.85 -13.05 -0.50
C LEU A 217 9.13 -12.86 -1.83
N CYS A 218 8.93 -11.61 -2.25
CA CYS A 218 8.23 -11.32 -3.50
C CYS A 218 9.03 -11.84 -4.72
N ALA A 219 10.35 -11.68 -4.71
CA ALA A 219 11.21 -12.19 -5.79
C ALA A 219 11.12 -13.71 -5.92
N ALA A 220 11.21 -14.44 -4.81
CA ALA A 220 11.07 -15.90 -4.78
C ALA A 220 9.68 -16.35 -5.26
N ALA A 221 8.60 -15.74 -4.74
CA ALA A 221 7.24 -16.10 -5.11
C ALA A 221 6.95 -15.86 -6.60
N MET A 222 7.37 -14.71 -7.15
CA MET A 222 7.18 -14.39 -8.57
C MET A 222 8.05 -15.26 -9.50
N ALA A 223 9.18 -15.78 -9.01
CA ALA A 223 10.00 -16.74 -9.72
C ALA A 223 9.46 -18.19 -9.66
N GLY A 224 8.39 -18.44 -8.89
CA GLY A 224 7.81 -19.78 -8.67
C GLY A 224 8.56 -20.61 -7.62
N ASP A 225 9.54 -20.03 -6.89
CA ASP A 225 10.22 -20.70 -5.77
C ASP A 225 9.33 -20.63 -4.52
N ALA A 226 8.34 -21.51 -4.50
CA ALA A 226 7.36 -21.60 -3.42
C ALA A 226 8.00 -22.00 -2.08
N VAL A 227 9.10 -22.78 -2.11
CA VAL A 227 9.77 -23.25 -0.89
C VAL A 227 10.43 -22.07 -0.17
N THR A 228 11.23 -21.30 -0.87
CA THR A 228 11.90 -20.11 -0.32
C THR A 228 10.88 -19.05 0.09
N ALA A 229 9.88 -18.77 -0.77
CA ALA A 229 8.87 -17.76 -0.50
C ALA A 229 8.08 -18.07 0.79
N ARG A 230 7.61 -19.31 0.94
CA ARG A 230 6.87 -19.75 2.13
C ARG A 230 7.74 -19.75 3.39
N ALA A 231 8.99 -20.17 3.29
CA ALA A 231 9.91 -20.14 4.44
C ALA A 231 10.15 -18.72 4.98
N ILE A 232 10.28 -17.73 4.09
CA ILE A 232 10.37 -16.30 4.47
C ILE A 232 9.05 -15.84 5.06
N ASN A 233 7.93 -16.16 4.45
CA ASN A 233 6.60 -15.80 4.92
C ASN A 233 6.30 -16.36 6.33
N ASP A 234 6.62 -17.63 6.58
CA ASP A 234 6.42 -18.27 7.88
C ASP A 234 7.22 -17.56 8.98
N ARG A 235 8.46 -17.14 8.70
CA ARG A 235 9.27 -16.33 9.62
C ARG A 235 8.63 -14.96 9.88
N LEU A 236 8.02 -14.34 8.88
CA LEU A 236 7.38 -13.03 8.99
C LEU A 236 5.93 -13.10 9.50
N MET A 237 5.31 -14.26 9.54
CA MET A 237 3.90 -14.43 9.91
C MET A 237 3.52 -13.83 11.28
N PRO A 238 4.34 -13.98 12.35
CA PRO A 238 4.08 -13.28 13.60
C PRO A 238 3.99 -11.76 13.43
N LEU A 239 4.85 -11.19 12.60
CA LEU A 239 4.91 -9.76 12.32
C LEU A 239 3.71 -9.30 11.46
N HIS A 240 3.37 -10.04 10.40
CA HIS A 240 2.17 -9.77 9.59
C HIS A 240 0.92 -9.62 10.46
N LYS A 241 0.73 -10.51 11.43
CA LYS A 241 -0.40 -10.47 12.36
C LYS A 241 -0.30 -9.33 13.38
N ALA A 242 0.88 -9.12 13.96
CA ALA A 242 1.08 -8.12 15.00
C ALA A 242 0.94 -6.67 14.49
N LEU A 243 1.25 -6.42 13.22
CA LEU A 243 1.07 -5.11 12.59
C LEU A 243 -0.41 -4.74 12.35
N PHE A 244 -1.35 -5.66 12.65
CA PHE A 244 -2.79 -5.44 12.62
C PHE A 244 -3.48 -5.72 13.96
N ILE A 245 -2.71 -5.77 15.08
CA ILE A 245 -3.27 -5.96 16.43
C ILE A 245 -4.17 -4.79 16.85
N GLU A 246 -3.93 -3.61 16.30
CA GLU A 246 -4.83 -2.46 16.24
C GLU A 246 -4.86 -1.94 14.79
N SER A 247 -5.71 -0.97 14.51
CA SER A 247 -5.86 -0.45 13.13
C SER A 247 -4.54 0.06 12.56
N ASN A 248 -4.12 -0.47 11.42
CA ASN A 248 -3.01 0.10 10.64
C ASN A 248 -3.34 1.57 10.26
N PRO A 249 -2.42 2.55 10.48
CA PRO A 249 -0.97 2.39 10.69
C PRO A 249 -0.48 2.42 12.15
N ILE A 250 -1.33 2.31 13.15
CA ILE A 250 -0.96 2.44 14.57
C ILE A 250 0.21 1.48 14.93
N PRO A 251 0.13 0.15 14.69
CA PRO A 251 1.22 -0.75 15.07
C PRO A 251 2.49 -0.55 14.26
N VAL A 252 2.41 -0.27 12.96
CA VAL A 252 3.59 -0.10 12.12
C VAL A 252 4.37 1.18 12.46
N LYS A 253 3.68 2.26 12.82
CA LYS A 253 4.36 3.48 13.31
C LYS A 253 5.05 3.24 14.65
N PHE A 254 4.41 2.52 15.57
CA PHE A 254 5.07 2.10 16.82
C PHE A 254 6.31 1.23 16.54
N ALA A 255 6.22 0.28 15.61
CA ALA A 255 7.36 -0.56 15.26
C ALA A 255 8.53 0.25 14.69
N LEU A 256 8.28 1.21 13.80
CA LEU A 256 9.32 2.11 13.28
C LEU A 256 9.91 3.02 14.36
N HIS A 257 9.12 3.44 15.34
CA HIS A 257 9.60 4.18 16.50
C HIS A 257 10.55 3.30 17.35
N GLU A 258 10.18 2.06 17.64
CA GLU A 258 11.05 1.10 18.34
C GLU A 258 12.37 0.82 17.59
N MET A 259 12.37 0.91 16.26
CA MET A 259 13.56 0.83 15.42
C MET A 259 14.38 2.15 15.38
N GLY A 260 13.92 3.22 16.04
CA GLY A 260 14.56 4.54 16.00
C GLY A 260 14.48 5.26 14.65
N MET A 261 13.51 4.89 13.81
CA MET A 261 13.35 5.43 12.46
C MET A 261 12.48 6.68 12.39
N MET A 262 11.61 6.91 13.39
CA MET A 262 10.72 8.06 13.46
C MET A 262 10.30 8.35 14.91
N PRO A 263 9.82 9.58 15.25
CA PRO A 263 9.21 9.89 16.54
C PRO A 263 7.81 9.24 16.69
N ASP A 264 7.17 9.44 17.84
CA ASP A 264 5.91 8.82 18.26
C ASP A 264 4.65 9.56 17.79
N GLY A 265 4.69 10.23 16.65
CA GLY A 265 3.58 11.05 16.14
C GLY A 265 2.55 10.30 15.30
N ILE A 266 1.28 10.57 15.58
CA ILE A 266 0.11 10.11 14.80
C ILE A 266 -1.03 11.11 14.99
N ARG A 267 -1.88 11.30 13.98
CA ARG A 267 -3.01 12.25 14.04
C ARG A 267 -4.32 11.59 14.49
N LEU A 268 -5.09 12.32 15.30
CA LEU A 268 -6.48 11.95 15.55
C LEU A 268 -7.26 11.83 14.23
N PRO A 269 -8.24 10.90 14.16
CA PRO A 269 -8.82 10.10 15.23
C PRO A 269 -7.97 8.87 15.64
N LEU A 270 -6.85 8.60 14.98
CA LEU A 270 -5.94 7.54 15.40
C LEU A 270 -5.13 8.00 16.61
N THR A 271 -4.77 7.03 17.45
CA THR A 271 -3.97 7.24 18.66
C THR A 271 -2.73 6.38 18.60
N TRP A 272 -1.76 6.67 19.47
CA TRP A 272 -0.59 5.81 19.63
C TRP A 272 -1.01 4.41 20.10
N LEU A 273 -0.19 3.40 19.78
CA LEU A 273 -0.46 1.99 20.12
C LEU A 273 -0.76 1.81 21.61
N SER A 274 -1.82 1.07 21.93
CA SER A 274 -2.19 0.79 23.33
C SER A 274 -1.08 0.05 24.06
N PRO A 275 -0.78 0.40 25.35
CA PRO A 275 0.30 -0.24 26.12
C PRO A 275 0.24 -1.75 26.19
N ARG A 276 -0.97 -2.34 26.19
CA ARG A 276 -1.17 -3.80 26.17
C ARG A 276 -0.64 -4.49 24.91
N CYS A 277 -0.45 -3.74 23.82
CA CYS A 277 0.00 -4.23 22.52
C CYS A 277 1.52 -4.04 22.30
N HIS A 278 2.20 -3.26 23.18
CA HIS A 278 3.63 -2.96 23.03
C HIS A 278 4.49 -4.23 23.04
N GLU A 279 4.39 -5.03 24.11
CA GLU A 279 5.23 -6.23 24.23
C GLU A 279 4.87 -7.33 23.21
N PRO A 280 3.59 -7.62 22.90
CA PRO A 280 3.26 -8.50 21.78
C PRO A 280 3.89 -8.08 20.44
N LEU A 281 3.89 -6.79 20.13
CA LEU A 281 4.51 -6.30 18.89
C LEU A 281 6.04 -6.37 18.93
N ARG A 282 6.69 -6.00 20.06
CA ARG A 282 8.14 -6.17 20.23
C ARG A 282 8.57 -7.63 20.08
N GLN A 283 7.79 -8.55 20.64
CA GLN A 283 8.06 -9.98 20.50
C GLN A 283 7.98 -10.43 19.03
N ALA A 284 6.98 -9.97 18.28
CA ALA A 284 6.85 -10.27 16.86
C ALA A 284 8.03 -9.71 16.04
N LEU A 285 8.48 -8.49 16.34
CA LEU A 285 9.63 -7.86 15.70
C LEU A 285 10.92 -8.68 15.94
N ARG A 286 11.14 -9.14 17.19
CA ARG A 286 12.29 -10.01 17.53
C ARG A 286 12.20 -11.37 16.83
N GLN A 287 11.04 -12.03 16.86
CA GLN A 287 10.85 -13.32 16.19
C GLN A 287 11.08 -13.26 14.68
N SER A 288 10.77 -12.13 14.07
CA SER A 288 10.97 -11.91 12.63
C SER A 288 12.37 -11.38 12.29
N GLY A 289 13.24 -11.17 13.30
CA GLY A 289 14.61 -10.70 13.13
C GLY A 289 14.72 -9.20 12.77
N VAL A 290 13.70 -8.41 13.04
CA VAL A 290 13.69 -6.95 12.82
C VAL A 290 14.34 -6.22 14.00
N LEU A 291 14.11 -6.67 15.21
CA LEU A 291 14.81 -6.21 16.42
C LEU A 291 15.69 -7.33 16.99
N VAL A 292 16.78 -6.95 17.62
CA VAL A 292 17.71 -7.86 18.32
C VAL A 292 17.24 -8.13 19.75
#